data_56a7a249ac1d6516f86de1f3e8b55a1d
#
_entry.id   56a7a249ac1d6516f86de1f3e8b55a1d
#
_cell.length_a   1.000
_cell.length_b   1.000
_cell.length_c   1.000
_cell.angle_alpha   90.00
_cell.angle_beta   90.00
_cell.angle_gamma   90.00
#
_symmetry.space_group_name_H-M   'P 1'
#
loop_
_entity.id
_entity.type
_entity.pdbx_description
1 polymer ?
#
loop_
_entity_poly.entity_id
_entity_poly.type
_entity_poly.pdbx_seq_one_letter_code
_entity_poly.pdbx_strand_id
1 'polypeptide(L)'
;MRILSVTAQKPCSTGSGVYLTEVVKALAKEGHTQTVLAGIARGEQMDMPDGVKAYPVYFESEGLPYPVVGMSDEMPYISTRYKDMTEEMTVQFRNAFLAVLDEVIEREDPELILCHHLYYLTALVRERYPEKKVYGFCHNTDLRQMKNTSFQRKFIRSQIPRLDRIFALQEAQKEKIRQIYPVKSESMTVIGTGYNSHVFRITGEKPGKKDEVVRLVFAGKITQKK
;
A
#
# COMPACT_ATOMS: atom_id res chain seq x y z
N MET A 1 3.78 -11.22 17.45
CA MET A 1 3.13 -11.75 16.24
C MET A 1 4.09 -11.70 15.06
N ARG A 2 3.97 -12.63 14.12
CA ARG A 2 4.63 -12.56 12.82
C ARG A 2 3.68 -11.86 11.84
N ILE A 3 4.12 -10.75 11.26
CA ILE A 3 3.30 -9.89 10.40
C ILE A 3 3.95 -9.74 9.04
N LEU A 4 3.17 -9.99 7.98
CA LEU A 4 3.57 -9.79 6.60
C LEU A 4 2.89 -8.53 6.05
N SER A 5 3.68 -7.54 5.64
CA SER A 5 3.19 -6.36 4.91
C SER A 5 3.38 -6.56 3.40
N VAL A 6 2.33 -6.34 2.61
CA VAL A 6 2.31 -6.59 1.16
C VAL A 6 1.96 -5.33 0.39
N THR A 7 2.76 -5.00 -0.62
CA THR A 7 2.50 -3.90 -1.55
C THR A 7 3.00 -4.22 -2.96
N ALA A 8 2.30 -3.76 -3.99
CA ALA A 8 2.77 -3.90 -5.37
C ALA A 8 3.80 -2.83 -5.77
N GLN A 9 4.01 -1.83 -4.93
CA GLN A 9 4.85 -0.67 -5.21
C GLN A 9 6.13 -0.70 -4.39
N LYS A 10 7.14 0.04 -4.87
CA LYS A 10 8.38 0.26 -4.15
C LYS A 10 8.11 0.95 -2.79
N PRO A 11 8.54 0.37 -1.66
CA PRO A 11 8.51 1.04 -0.36
C PRO A 11 9.29 2.37 -0.37
N CYS A 12 9.01 3.26 0.56
CA CYS A 12 9.68 4.56 0.74
C CYS A 12 9.58 5.56 -0.42
N SER A 13 9.06 5.17 -1.59
CA SER A 13 9.06 6.02 -2.80
C SER A 13 7.81 6.88 -2.97
N THR A 14 6.72 6.55 -2.28
CA THR A 14 5.42 7.23 -2.37
C THR A 14 4.85 7.44 -0.99
N GLY A 15 3.79 8.25 -0.86
CA GLY A 15 3.11 8.43 0.43
C GLY A 15 2.64 7.11 1.06
N SER A 16 2.09 6.20 0.26
CA SER A 16 1.70 4.85 0.74
C SER A 16 2.90 3.96 1.06
N GLY A 17 4.00 4.09 0.31
CA GLY A 17 5.25 3.37 0.59
C GLY A 17 5.92 3.84 1.88
N VAL A 18 5.97 5.16 2.11
CA VAL A 18 6.44 5.74 3.39
C VAL A 18 5.54 5.28 4.55
N TYR A 19 4.21 5.32 4.35
CA TYR A 19 3.26 4.86 5.36
C TYR A 19 3.50 3.39 5.74
N LEU A 20 3.66 2.49 4.75
CA LEU A 20 4.00 1.08 5.00
C LEU A 20 5.26 0.96 5.84
N THR A 21 6.33 1.66 5.45
CA THR A 21 7.62 1.58 6.14
C THR A 21 7.52 2.08 7.59
N GLU A 22 6.78 3.15 7.86
CA GLU A 22 6.57 3.65 9.22
C GLU A 22 5.71 2.70 10.07
N VAL A 23 4.70 2.05 9.48
CA VAL A 23 3.91 1.00 10.15
C VAL A 23 4.79 -0.19 10.51
N VAL A 24 5.63 -0.67 9.59
CA VAL A 24 6.59 -1.76 9.83
C VAL A 24 7.54 -1.40 10.96
N LYS A 25 8.11 -0.19 10.96
CA LYS A 25 8.99 0.30 12.02
C LYS A 25 8.29 0.34 13.39
N ALA A 26 7.06 0.85 13.42
CA ALA A 26 6.29 0.96 14.66
C ALA A 26 5.98 -0.44 15.23
N LEU A 27 5.51 -1.36 14.41
CA LEU A 27 5.20 -2.73 14.83
C LEU A 27 6.45 -3.53 15.23
N ALA A 28 7.61 -3.28 14.60
CA ALA A 28 8.88 -3.87 15.02
C ALA A 28 9.30 -3.38 16.41
N LYS A 29 9.12 -2.08 16.71
CA LYS A 29 9.38 -1.51 18.04
C LYS A 29 8.50 -2.11 19.14
N GLU A 30 7.29 -2.50 18.79
CA GLU A 30 6.36 -3.20 19.70
C GLU A 30 6.67 -4.71 19.83
N GLY A 31 7.79 -5.18 19.28
CA GLY A 31 8.27 -6.55 19.41
C GLY A 31 7.62 -7.53 18.44
N HIS A 32 7.00 -7.07 17.35
CA HIS A 32 6.44 -7.93 16.31
C HIS A 32 7.49 -8.24 15.25
N THR A 33 7.60 -9.52 14.85
CA THR A 33 8.43 -9.93 13.71
C THR A 33 7.81 -9.42 12.41
N GLN A 34 8.59 -8.71 11.61
CA GLN A 34 8.13 -8.06 10.39
C GLN A 34 8.74 -8.69 9.15
N THR A 35 7.89 -8.95 8.17
CA THR A 35 8.27 -9.37 6.82
C THR A 35 7.60 -8.42 5.83
N VAL A 36 8.29 -8.05 4.76
CA VAL A 36 7.75 -7.17 3.70
C VAL A 36 7.90 -7.85 2.36
N LEU A 37 6.79 -7.97 1.63
CA LEU A 37 6.75 -8.36 0.22
C LEU A 37 6.39 -7.14 -0.61
N ALA A 38 7.25 -6.76 -1.56
CA ALA A 38 7.03 -5.58 -2.37
C ALA A 38 7.57 -5.69 -3.79
N GLY A 39 6.93 -5.00 -4.74
CA GLY A 39 7.43 -4.84 -6.10
C GLY A 39 8.52 -3.78 -6.18
N ILE A 40 9.67 -4.13 -6.78
CA ILE A 40 10.79 -3.21 -7.05
C ILE A 40 11.36 -3.46 -8.45
N ALA A 41 12.10 -2.50 -8.99
CA ALA A 41 12.80 -2.68 -10.25
C ALA A 41 14.03 -3.58 -10.07
N ARG A 42 14.43 -4.28 -11.12
CA ARG A 42 15.64 -5.10 -11.13
C ARG A 42 16.87 -4.22 -10.87
N GLY A 43 17.74 -4.67 -9.97
CA GLY A 43 18.94 -3.93 -9.56
C GLY A 43 18.71 -2.92 -8.44
N GLU A 44 17.47 -2.67 -8.03
CA GLU A 44 17.17 -1.89 -6.84
C GLU A 44 17.18 -2.75 -5.58
N GLN A 45 17.40 -2.11 -4.44
CA GLN A 45 17.30 -2.72 -3.11
C GLN A 45 16.06 -2.22 -2.38
N MET A 46 15.54 -3.07 -1.52
CA MET A 46 14.43 -2.73 -0.63
C MET A 46 15.01 -2.30 0.72
N ASP A 47 15.12 -0.99 0.92
CA ASP A 47 15.63 -0.42 2.18
C ASP A 47 14.58 -0.59 3.28
N MET A 48 14.77 -1.61 4.10
CA MET A 48 13.94 -1.90 5.26
C MET A 48 14.75 -1.71 6.55
N PRO A 49 14.08 -1.44 7.69
CA PRO A 49 14.76 -1.38 8.99
C PRO A 49 15.47 -2.69 9.34
N ASP A 50 16.49 -2.60 10.18
CA ASP A 50 17.21 -3.77 10.68
C ASP A 50 16.24 -4.79 11.31
N GLY A 51 16.46 -6.08 11.02
CA GLY A 51 15.63 -7.17 11.51
C GLY A 51 14.32 -7.41 10.74
N VAL A 52 13.99 -6.58 9.74
CA VAL A 52 12.85 -6.79 8.84
C VAL A 52 13.27 -7.66 7.66
N LYS A 53 12.57 -8.76 7.45
CA LYS A 53 12.82 -9.63 6.29
C LYS A 53 12.17 -9.04 5.05
N ALA A 54 12.93 -8.93 3.94
CA ALA A 54 12.49 -8.34 2.69
C ALA A 54 12.42 -9.40 1.59
N TYR A 55 11.26 -9.50 0.94
CA TYR A 55 10.98 -10.39 -0.18
C TYR A 55 10.59 -9.58 -1.42
N PRO A 56 11.56 -9.22 -2.26
CA PRO A 56 11.29 -8.43 -3.46
C PRO A 56 10.67 -9.28 -4.58
N VAL A 57 9.69 -8.69 -5.27
CA VAL A 57 9.21 -9.13 -6.58
C VAL A 57 9.83 -8.22 -7.62
N TYR A 58 10.76 -8.75 -8.42
CA TYR A 58 11.55 -7.95 -9.36
C TYR A 58 10.82 -7.76 -10.69
N PHE A 59 10.49 -6.51 -10.97
CA PHE A 59 10.09 -6.03 -12.30
C PHE A 59 11.33 -5.79 -13.16
N GLU A 60 11.16 -5.58 -14.47
CA GLU A 60 12.22 -5.47 -15.47
C GLU A 60 13.11 -6.73 -15.47
N SER A 61 12.47 -7.88 -15.27
CA SER A 61 13.04 -9.23 -15.21
C SER A 61 12.40 -10.12 -16.27
N GLU A 62 12.88 -11.33 -16.44
CA GLU A 62 12.33 -12.31 -17.37
C GLU A 62 10.82 -12.59 -17.08
N GLY A 63 10.45 -12.71 -15.81
CA GLY A 63 9.06 -12.99 -15.40
C GLY A 63 8.14 -11.76 -15.42
N LEU A 64 8.67 -10.55 -15.31
CA LEU A 64 7.97 -9.26 -15.31
C LEU A 64 8.72 -8.25 -16.18
N PRO A 65 8.68 -8.34 -17.52
CA PRO A 65 9.52 -7.56 -18.43
C PRO A 65 9.04 -6.11 -18.62
N TYR A 66 8.44 -5.50 -17.62
CA TYR A 66 7.92 -4.14 -17.64
C TYR A 66 8.18 -3.44 -16.30
N PRO A 67 8.13 -2.08 -16.27
CA PRO A 67 8.35 -1.31 -15.05
C PRO A 67 7.35 -1.59 -13.94
N VAL A 68 7.75 -1.35 -12.69
CA VAL A 68 6.91 -1.51 -11.49
C VAL A 68 5.55 -0.84 -11.69
N VAL A 69 4.48 -1.53 -11.32
CA VAL A 69 3.13 -0.97 -11.46
C VAL A 69 2.88 0.16 -10.46
N GLY A 70 2.23 1.22 -10.92
CA GLY A 70 1.93 2.41 -10.14
C GLY A 70 0.44 2.56 -9.83
N MET A 71 0.12 2.96 -8.59
CA MET A 71 -1.26 3.29 -8.19
C MET A 71 -1.71 4.69 -8.64
N SER A 72 -0.83 5.45 -9.30
CA SER A 72 -1.11 6.76 -9.87
C SER A 72 -0.62 6.82 -11.31
N ASP A 73 -1.23 7.65 -12.13
CA ASP A 73 -0.76 7.90 -13.50
C ASP A 73 0.62 8.56 -13.54
N GLU A 74 0.98 9.25 -12.46
CA GLU A 74 2.27 9.92 -12.27
C GLU A 74 2.93 9.38 -11.00
N MET A 75 3.98 8.60 -11.18
CA MET A 75 4.80 8.05 -10.10
C MET A 75 6.15 8.79 -10.04
N PRO A 76 6.86 8.75 -8.90
CA PRO A 76 8.21 9.34 -8.81
C PRO A 76 9.29 8.50 -9.52
N TYR A 77 8.91 7.43 -10.18
CA TYR A 77 9.74 6.53 -10.97
C TYR A 77 9.00 6.11 -12.25
N ILE A 78 9.70 5.55 -13.23
CA ILE A 78 9.09 4.98 -14.43
C ILE A 78 8.19 3.83 -14.00
N SER A 79 6.93 3.86 -14.40
CA SER A 79 5.94 2.89 -13.93
C SER A 79 4.96 2.47 -15.00
N THR A 80 4.49 1.24 -14.90
CA THR A 80 3.36 0.71 -15.67
C THR A 80 2.05 1.13 -15.00
N ARG A 81 1.10 1.68 -15.75
CA ARG A 81 -0.23 1.99 -15.23
C ARG A 81 -1.12 0.75 -15.33
N TYR A 82 -1.91 0.45 -14.32
CA TYR A 82 -2.83 -0.69 -14.34
C TYR A 82 -3.78 -0.70 -15.55
N LYS A 83 -4.22 0.47 -16.01
CA LYS A 83 -5.11 0.58 -17.18
C LYS A 83 -4.46 0.17 -18.51
N ASP A 84 -3.12 0.16 -18.56
CA ASP A 84 -2.34 -0.18 -19.74
C ASP A 84 -1.80 -1.63 -19.68
N MET A 85 -2.08 -2.36 -18.60
CA MET A 85 -1.68 -3.76 -18.47
C MET A 85 -2.48 -4.64 -19.43
N THR A 86 -1.77 -5.41 -20.24
CA THR A 86 -2.35 -6.45 -21.11
C THR A 86 -2.79 -7.66 -20.28
N GLU A 87 -3.49 -8.60 -20.88
CA GLU A 87 -3.83 -9.87 -20.26
C GLU A 87 -2.57 -10.67 -19.87
N GLU A 88 -1.59 -10.73 -20.77
CA GLU A 88 -0.30 -11.37 -20.50
C GLU A 88 0.42 -10.75 -19.31
N MET A 89 0.55 -9.43 -19.26
CA MET A 89 1.14 -8.71 -18.13
C MET A 89 0.39 -8.98 -16.81
N THR A 90 -0.93 -9.12 -16.89
CA THR A 90 -1.78 -9.43 -15.74
C THR A 90 -1.51 -10.83 -15.20
N VAL A 91 -1.34 -11.81 -16.10
CA VAL A 91 -0.98 -13.20 -15.74
C VAL A 91 0.44 -13.25 -15.16
N GLN A 92 1.40 -12.59 -15.79
CA GLN A 92 2.78 -12.50 -15.29
C GLN A 92 2.83 -11.87 -13.89
N PHE A 93 2.13 -10.75 -13.66
CA PHE A 93 2.01 -10.11 -12.35
C PHE A 93 1.46 -11.08 -11.30
N ARG A 94 0.33 -11.72 -11.61
CA ARG A 94 -0.29 -12.69 -10.71
C ARG A 94 0.68 -13.81 -10.33
N ASN A 95 1.31 -14.44 -11.32
CA ASN A 95 2.20 -15.56 -11.11
C ASN A 95 3.43 -15.17 -10.28
N ALA A 96 4.08 -14.05 -10.61
CA ALA A 96 5.27 -13.59 -9.89
C ALA A 96 4.98 -13.25 -8.43
N PHE A 97 3.90 -12.48 -8.17
CA PHE A 97 3.55 -12.13 -6.79
C PHE A 97 3.08 -13.33 -5.97
N LEU A 98 2.30 -14.24 -6.56
CA LEU A 98 1.83 -15.42 -5.84
C LEU A 98 2.97 -16.40 -5.54
N ALA A 99 3.94 -16.57 -6.45
CA ALA A 99 5.09 -17.43 -6.20
C ALA A 99 5.92 -16.96 -5.00
N VAL A 100 6.23 -15.65 -4.93
CA VAL A 100 6.95 -15.10 -3.77
C VAL A 100 6.08 -15.09 -2.52
N LEU A 101 4.78 -14.83 -2.64
CA LEU A 101 3.85 -14.89 -1.51
C LEU A 101 3.77 -16.30 -0.92
N ASP A 102 3.67 -17.33 -1.76
CA ASP A 102 3.64 -18.74 -1.32
C ASP A 102 4.94 -19.11 -0.57
N GLU A 103 6.10 -18.70 -1.08
CA GLU A 103 7.40 -18.85 -0.40
C GLU A 103 7.41 -18.17 0.98
N VAL A 104 6.91 -16.92 1.05
CA VAL A 104 6.87 -16.17 2.32
C VAL A 104 5.93 -16.83 3.32
N ILE A 105 4.76 -17.29 2.89
CA ILE A 105 3.81 -17.97 3.77
C ILE A 105 4.41 -19.26 4.32
N GLU A 106 5.10 -20.04 3.50
CA GLU A 106 5.74 -21.29 3.91
C GLU A 106 6.88 -21.07 4.91
N ARG A 107 7.76 -20.09 4.64
CA ARG A 107 8.96 -19.84 5.43
C ARG A 107 8.72 -19.04 6.71
N GLU A 108 7.84 -18.05 6.65
CA GLU A 108 7.66 -17.09 7.74
C GLU A 108 6.39 -17.32 8.56
N ASP A 109 5.46 -18.11 8.04
CA ASP A 109 4.15 -18.42 8.64
C ASP A 109 3.50 -17.22 9.34
N PRO A 110 3.17 -16.14 8.61
CA PRO A 110 2.62 -14.94 9.21
C PRO A 110 1.24 -15.21 9.81
N GLU A 111 1.03 -14.65 11.02
CA GLU A 111 -0.26 -14.71 11.73
C GLU A 111 -1.23 -13.63 11.22
N LEU A 112 -0.69 -12.59 10.58
CA LEU A 112 -1.45 -11.46 10.04
C LEU A 112 -0.79 -10.97 8.74
N ILE A 113 -1.60 -10.75 7.72
CA ILE A 113 -1.18 -10.14 6.46
C ILE A 113 -1.79 -8.74 6.35
N LEU A 114 -0.95 -7.72 6.19
CA LEU A 114 -1.32 -6.33 6.01
C LEU A 114 -1.11 -5.92 4.55
N CYS A 115 -2.18 -5.74 3.80
CA CYS A 115 -2.14 -5.38 2.39
C CYS A 115 -2.31 -3.87 2.20
N HIS A 116 -1.39 -3.24 1.50
CA HIS A 116 -1.48 -1.83 1.15
C HIS A 116 -2.12 -1.65 -0.22
N HIS A 117 -3.13 -0.77 -0.27
CA HIS A 117 -4.13 -0.56 -1.32
C HIS A 117 -5.20 -1.65 -1.42
N LEU A 118 -6.46 -1.23 -1.40
CA LEU A 118 -7.62 -2.09 -1.65
C LEU A 118 -7.76 -2.32 -3.17
N TYR A 119 -6.81 -3.04 -3.75
CA TYR A 119 -6.73 -3.21 -5.19
C TYR A 119 -6.29 -4.62 -5.58
N TYR A 120 -5.73 -4.80 -6.78
CA TYR A 120 -5.51 -6.09 -7.42
C TYR A 120 -4.66 -7.06 -6.59
N LEU A 121 -3.48 -6.64 -6.09
CA LEU A 121 -2.63 -7.51 -5.28
C LEU A 121 -3.33 -7.97 -3.98
N THR A 122 -4.00 -7.07 -3.29
CA THR A 122 -4.79 -7.40 -2.09
C THR A 122 -5.89 -8.41 -2.40
N ALA A 123 -6.54 -8.27 -3.56
CA ALA A 123 -7.54 -9.22 -4.03
C ALA A 123 -6.93 -10.60 -4.31
N LEU A 124 -5.74 -10.67 -4.90
CA LEU A 124 -4.99 -11.91 -5.12
C LEU A 124 -4.62 -12.59 -3.79
N VAL A 125 -4.10 -11.83 -2.82
CA VAL A 125 -3.78 -12.34 -1.48
C VAL A 125 -5.02 -12.95 -0.82
N ARG A 126 -6.17 -12.24 -0.84
CA ARG A 126 -7.43 -12.74 -0.24
C ARG A 126 -7.97 -13.98 -0.94
N GLU A 127 -7.84 -14.05 -2.26
CA GLU A 127 -8.24 -15.24 -3.03
C GLU A 127 -7.38 -16.45 -2.68
N ARG A 128 -6.05 -16.25 -2.64
CA ARG A 128 -5.07 -17.33 -2.46
C ARG A 128 -5.08 -17.91 -1.05
N TYR A 129 -5.29 -17.06 -0.03
CA TYR A 129 -5.25 -17.43 1.39
C TYR A 129 -6.55 -17.03 2.12
N PRO A 130 -7.66 -17.71 1.82
CA PRO A 130 -8.97 -17.43 2.44
C PRO A 130 -9.02 -17.72 3.94
N GLU A 131 -8.11 -18.52 4.46
CA GLU A 131 -8.03 -18.93 5.87
C GLU A 131 -7.12 -18.00 6.71
N LYS A 132 -6.20 -17.25 6.09
CA LYS A 132 -5.31 -16.33 6.80
C LYS A 132 -6.05 -15.04 7.16
N LYS A 133 -5.63 -14.39 8.24
CA LYS A 133 -6.10 -13.04 8.58
C LYS A 133 -5.49 -12.01 7.63
N VAL A 134 -6.30 -11.36 6.82
CA VAL A 134 -5.87 -10.36 5.85
C VAL A 134 -6.58 -9.04 6.11
N TYR A 135 -5.81 -8.00 6.43
CA TYR A 135 -6.30 -6.63 6.62
C TYR A 135 -5.83 -5.75 5.47
N GLY A 136 -6.68 -4.85 5.02
CA GLY A 136 -6.38 -3.95 3.92
C GLY A 136 -6.36 -2.48 4.32
N PHE A 137 -5.34 -1.73 3.87
CA PHE A 137 -5.25 -0.28 4.03
C PHE A 137 -5.74 0.43 2.77
N CYS A 138 -6.66 1.37 2.93
CA CYS A 138 -7.12 2.25 1.85
C CYS A 138 -6.26 3.52 1.78
N HIS A 139 -5.69 3.81 0.61
CA HIS A 139 -4.83 4.99 0.38
C HIS A 139 -5.44 6.02 -0.58
N ASN A 140 -6.73 5.98 -0.87
CA ASN A 140 -7.47 6.82 -1.84
C ASN A 140 -7.11 6.61 -3.32
N THR A 141 -5.84 6.34 -3.65
CA THR A 141 -5.43 6.06 -5.04
C THR A 141 -6.06 4.78 -5.58
N ASP A 142 -6.23 3.77 -4.73
CA ASP A 142 -6.97 2.53 -4.99
C ASP A 142 -8.44 2.81 -5.35
N LEU A 143 -9.13 3.66 -4.60
CA LEU A 143 -10.51 4.05 -4.90
C LEU A 143 -10.60 4.82 -6.21
N ARG A 144 -9.61 5.68 -6.50
CA ARG A 144 -9.54 6.40 -7.77
C ARG A 144 -9.32 5.45 -8.95
N GLN A 145 -8.42 4.47 -8.81
CA GLN A 145 -8.22 3.43 -9.84
C GLN A 145 -9.51 2.66 -10.09
N MET A 146 -10.22 2.23 -9.06
CA MET A 146 -11.51 1.54 -9.18
C MET A 146 -12.58 2.36 -9.89
N LYS A 147 -12.55 3.70 -9.77
CA LYS A 147 -13.48 4.58 -10.49
C LYS A 147 -13.09 4.80 -11.95
N ASN A 148 -11.79 4.98 -12.19
CA ASN A 148 -11.29 5.47 -13.47
C ASN A 148 -10.94 4.37 -14.48
N THR A 149 -10.73 3.10 -14.03
CA THR A 149 -10.35 1.99 -14.91
C THR A 149 -11.29 0.80 -14.72
N SER A 150 -11.37 -0.04 -15.76
CA SER A 150 -12.09 -1.32 -15.68
C SER A 150 -11.18 -2.50 -15.32
N PHE A 151 -9.87 -2.26 -15.14
CA PHE A 151 -8.87 -3.30 -14.90
C PHE A 151 -9.29 -4.20 -13.72
N GLN A 152 -9.48 -5.47 -14.00
CA GLN A 152 -9.85 -6.54 -13.05
C GLN A 152 -10.97 -6.16 -12.05
N ARG A 153 -11.81 -5.16 -12.39
CA ARG A 153 -12.80 -4.56 -11.48
C ARG A 153 -13.74 -5.58 -10.84
N LYS A 154 -14.26 -6.53 -11.65
CA LYS A 154 -15.17 -7.57 -11.12
C LYS A 154 -14.48 -8.44 -10.08
N PHE A 155 -13.27 -8.89 -10.38
CA PHE A 155 -12.45 -9.71 -9.51
C PHE A 155 -12.11 -8.95 -8.21
N ILE A 156 -11.60 -7.74 -8.30
CA ILE A 156 -11.25 -6.92 -7.14
C ILE A 156 -12.48 -6.70 -6.24
N ARG A 157 -13.62 -6.35 -6.82
CA ARG A 157 -14.88 -6.17 -6.08
C ARG A 157 -15.40 -7.43 -5.40
N SER A 158 -15.08 -8.61 -5.91
CA SER A 158 -15.48 -9.87 -5.29
C SER A 158 -14.61 -10.25 -4.10
N GLN A 159 -13.34 -9.82 -4.06
CA GLN A 159 -12.38 -10.24 -3.04
C GLN A 159 -12.24 -9.23 -1.87
N ILE A 160 -12.22 -7.94 -2.15
CA ILE A 160 -12.03 -6.90 -1.11
C ILE A 160 -13.07 -6.99 0.03
N PRO A 161 -14.36 -7.26 -0.22
CA PRO A 161 -15.35 -7.43 0.87
C PRO A 161 -15.11 -8.64 1.79
N ARG A 162 -14.24 -9.56 1.38
CA ARG A 162 -13.89 -10.77 2.14
C ARG A 162 -12.70 -10.57 3.09
N LEU A 163 -12.12 -9.36 3.11
CA LEU A 163 -11.07 -9.02 4.07
C LEU A 163 -11.61 -9.03 5.49
N ASP A 164 -10.79 -9.50 6.43
CA ASP A 164 -11.16 -9.57 7.85
C ASP A 164 -11.31 -8.17 8.47
N ARG A 165 -10.52 -7.19 7.96
CA ARG A 165 -10.59 -5.80 8.38
C ARG A 165 -10.11 -4.87 7.27
N ILE A 166 -10.73 -3.70 7.17
CA ILE A 166 -10.30 -2.62 6.29
C ILE A 166 -9.98 -1.40 7.13
N PHE A 167 -8.81 -0.84 6.93
CA PHE A 167 -8.38 0.40 7.56
C PHE A 167 -8.59 1.59 6.64
N ALA A 168 -9.34 2.57 7.15
CA ALA A 168 -9.55 3.85 6.51
C ALA A 168 -8.76 4.94 7.26
N LEU A 169 -8.30 5.95 6.54
CA LEU A 169 -7.51 7.05 7.12
C LEU A 169 -8.39 8.12 7.77
N GLN A 170 -9.68 8.18 7.41
CA GLN A 170 -10.65 9.15 7.96
C GLN A 170 -12.08 8.66 7.72
N GLU A 171 -13.05 9.19 8.48
CA GLU A 171 -14.46 8.78 8.36
C GLU A 171 -15.04 8.98 6.95
N ALA A 172 -14.76 10.11 6.31
CA ALA A 172 -15.21 10.36 4.94
C ALA A 172 -14.69 9.34 3.92
N GLN A 173 -13.60 8.63 4.21
CA GLN A 173 -13.08 7.58 3.35
C GLN A 173 -13.89 6.29 3.46
N LYS A 174 -14.45 5.97 4.63
CA LYS A 174 -15.34 4.79 4.80
C LYS A 174 -16.52 4.85 3.85
N GLU A 175 -17.15 6.01 3.71
CA GLU A 175 -18.27 6.17 2.78
C GLU A 175 -17.82 5.97 1.32
N LYS A 176 -16.66 6.52 0.93
CA LYS A 176 -16.11 6.29 -0.42
C LYS A 176 -15.78 4.81 -0.68
N ILE A 177 -15.30 4.08 0.34
CA ILE A 177 -15.05 2.64 0.24
C ILE A 177 -16.37 1.91 -0.01
N ARG A 178 -17.44 2.20 0.75
CA ARG A 178 -18.76 1.58 0.60
C ARG A 178 -19.40 1.82 -0.77
N GLN A 179 -19.19 3.00 -1.36
CA GLN A 179 -19.68 3.31 -2.70
C GLN A 179 -19.04 2.42 -3.80
N ILE A 180 -17.83 1.90 -3.55
CA ILE A 180 -17.08 1.09 -4.51
C ILE A 180 -17.20 -0.39 -4.19
N TYR A 181 -17.07 -0.76 -2.92
CA TYR A 181 -17.09 -2.14 -2.45
C TYR A 181 -18.30 -2.41 -1.56
N PRO A 182 -19.00 -3.55 -1.73
CA PRO A 182 -20.13 -3.93 -0.89
C PRO A 182 -19.63 -4.44 0.48
N VAL A 183 -19.02 -3.55 1.28
CA VAL A 183 -18.45 -3.85 2.59
C VAL A 183 -19.35 -3.32 3.71
N LYS A 184 -19.38 -4.03 4.82
CA LYS A 184 -20.11 -3.63 6.01
C LYS A 184 -19.33 -2.58 6.81
N SER A 185 -20.04 -1.68 7.48
CA SER A 185 -19.41 -0.59 8.25
C SER A 185 -18.56 -1.10 9.40
N GLU A 186 -19.00 -2.17 10.06
CA GLU A 186 -18.31 -2.82 11.18
C GLU A 186 -17.01 -3.52 10.80
N SER A 187 -16.80 -3.84 9.52
CA SER A 187 -15.53 -4.39 9.02
C SER A 187 -14.48 -3.30 8.77
N MET A 188 -14.84 -2.03 8.92
CA MET A 188 -13.95 -0.89 8.69
C MET A 188 -13.58 -0.18 9.98
N THR A 189 -12.29 0.15 10.14
CA THR A 189 -11.78 0.93 11.27
C THR A 189 -11.04 2.16 10.76
N VAL A 190 -11.31 3.32 11.35
CA VAL A 190 -10.54 4.55 11.08
C VAL A 190 -9.33 4.59 11.99
N ILE A 191 -8.15 4.70 11.39
CA ILE A 191 -6.87 4.66 12.11
C ILE A 191 -6.05 5.95 11.97
N GLY A 192 -6.47 6.88 11.10
CA GLY A 192 -5.70 8.08 10.80
C GLY A 192 -4.49 7.83 9.91
N THR A 193 -3.77 8.90 9.58
CA THR A 193 -2.54 8.83 8.77
C THR A 193 -1.29 8.75 9.63
N GLY A 194 -1.32 9.34 10.82
CA GLY A 194 -0.14 9.50 11.66
C GLY A 194 0.90 10.46 11.05
N TYR A 195 1.95 10.70 11.78
CA TYR A 195 3.15 11.40 11.32
C TYR A 195 4.36 10.99 12.19
N ASN A 196 5.55 11.10 11.64
CA ASN A 196 6.77 10.83 12.39
C ASN A 196 7.12 12.05 13.25
N SER A 197 6.85 11.97 14.56
CA SER A 197 7.09 13.06 15.52
C SER A 197 8.58 13.36 15.76
N HIS A 198 9.49 12.46 15.40
CA HIS A 198 10.93 12.75 15.46
C HIS A 198 11.37 13.70 14.35
N VAL A 199 10.69 13.63 13.19
CA VAL A 199 10.95 14.49 12.01
C VAL A 199 10.10 15.78 12.10
N PHE A 200 8.80 15.63 12.36
CA PHE A 200 7.86 16.75 12.40
C PHE A 200 7.61 17.16 13.87
N ARG A 201 8.47 18.02 14.39
CA ARG A 201 8.39 18.53 15.76
C ARG A 201 8.58 20.03 15.81
N ILE A 202 8.00 20.66 16.80
CA ILE A 202 8.24 22.08 17.08
C ILE A 202 9.66 22.19 17.67
N THR A 203 10.54 22.91 16.97
CA THR A 203 11.96 23.08 17.36
C THR A 203 12.27 24.43 18.00
N GLY A 204 11.28 25.31 18.16
CA GLY A 204 11.44 26.65 18.73
C GLY A 204 10.14 27.14 19.36
N GLU A 205 10.22 28.32 19.98
CA GLU A 205 9.03 29.00 20.50
C GLU A 205 8.09 29.36 19.35
N LYS A 206 6.78 29.18 19.57
CA LYS A 206 5.79 29.71 18.62
C LYS A 206 5.98 31.21 18.51
N PRO A 207 6.12 31.77 17.30
CA PRO A 207 6.15 33.22 17.15
C PRO A 207 4.88 33.79 17.81
N GLY A 208 5.09 34.73 18.76
CA GLY A 208 3.98 35.39 19.43
C GLY A 208 3.07 36.07 18.39
N LYS A 209 1.79 36.24 18.72
CA LYS A 209 0.82 37.00 17.90
C LYS A 209 1.28 38.47 17.75
N LYS A 210 2.33 38.73 17.00
CA LYS A 210 2.84 40.10 16.81
C LYS A 210 2.41 40.75 15.51
N ASP A 211 1.86 39.98 14.56
CA ASP A 211 1.50 40.54 13.26
C ASP A 211 0.03 40.21 12.94
N GLU A 212 -0.68 41.19 12.41
CA GLU A 212 -2.02 41.00 11.80
C GLU A 212 -1.96 40.16 10.51
N VAL A 213 -0.77 39.74 10.10
CA VAL A 213 -0.55 38.97 8.87
C VAL A 213 -0.68 37.50 9.11
N VAL A 214 -1.64 36.87 8.46
CA VAL A 214 -1.77 35.41 8.42
C VAL A 214 -0.78 34.85 7.39
N ARG A 215 0.18 34.02 7.87
CA ARG A 215 1.14 33.34 6.99
C ARG A 215 0.63 31.95 6.65
N LEU A 216 0.41 31.71 5.36
CA LEU A 216 -0.01 30.39 4.84
C LEU A 216 1.19 29.71 4.22
N VAL A 217 1.38 28.41 4.54
CA VAL A 217 2.41 27.57 3.94
C VAL A 217 1.72 26.42 3.23
N PHE A 218 2.10 26.20 1.97
CA PHE A 218 1.71 25.01 1.20
C PHE A 218 2.94 24.14 0.98
N ALA A 219 2.84 22.88 1.40
CA ALA A 219 3.83 21.85 1.11
C ALA A 219 3.14 20.71 0.34
N GLY A 220 3.57 20.47 -0.89
CA GLY A 220 2.97 19.43 -1.72
C GLY A 220 3.60 19.32 -3.10
N LYS A 221 3.29 18.23 -3.79
CA LYS A 221 3.69 18.04 -5.19
C LYS A 221 2.85 18.95 -6.09
N ILE A 222 3.50 19.77 -6.91
CA ILE A 222 2.84 20.59 -7.94
C ILE A 222 2.83 19.76 -9.23
N THR A 223 1.65 19.46 -9.76
CA THR A 223 1.45 18.76 -11.03
C THR A 223 0.32 19.42 -11.82
N GLN A 224 0.30 19.25 -13.14
CA GLN A 224 -0.76 19.79 -13.99
C GLN A 224 -2.17 19.28 -13.67
N LYS A 225 -2.29 18.20 -12.90
CA LYS A 225 -3.56 17.54 -12.55
C LYS A 225 -4.04 17.82 -11.13
N LYS A 226 -3.41 18.74 -10.42
CA LYS A 226 -3.82 19.12 -9.06
C LYS A 226 -4.21 20.59 -8.99
#